data_152d188f0dbc2e44d2d617ce158903a6
#
_entry.id   152d188f0dbc2e44d2d617ce158903a6
#
_cell.length_a   1.000
_cell.length_b   1.000
_cell.length_c   1.000
_cell.angle_alpha   90.00
_cell.angle_beta   90.00
_cell.angle_gamma   90.00
#
_symmetry.space_group_name_H-M   'P 1'
#
loop_
_entity.id
_entity.type
_entity.pdbx_description
1 polymer ?
#
loop_
_entity_poly.entity_id
_entity_poly.type
_entity_poly.pdbx_seq_one_letter_code
_entity_poly.pdbx_strand_id
1 'polypeptide(L)'
;GGNIGTNAGGIKVIKYGMTRNWILGLTVVTGKGDILHLNKGMIKNATGYDLRHLFIGAEGTLGIVTEVQVKLERQPKNLTVMVLGVPKFTNIMQILSAFQSKMDLTAFEFFDDVAVDKLLATGHVQKPFETDAPFYALLEFEAPYEPIMDMAMQIFEDCMSEGWVLDGVMSQSIHQAQELWKLREYISETISVFTPYKNDISVLISRVPEFIADIDAIVSQNYPDFQVCWFGHIGDGNLHLNILKPENLSKDEFFEKCQVVNKYVFETVQKYNGSISAEHGVGMTKKPYLNYTRPDEEIDYLRAIKQVFDPNGIMNRGKIFD
;
A
#
# COMPACT_ATOMS: atom_id res chain seq x y z
N GLY A 1 2.59 -2.26 -18.48
CA GLY A 1 4.00 -2.68 -18.20
C GLY A 1 4.41 -2.35 -16.77
N GLY A 2 4.20 -1.12 -16.31
CA GLY A 2 4.60 -0.66 -14.97
C GLY A 2 4.05 -1.54 -13.85
N ASN A 3 2.75 -1.80 -13.83
CA ASN A 3 2.11 -2.64 -12.80
C ASN A 3 2.72 -4.05 -12.70
N ILE A 4 3.13 -4.63 -13.85
CA ILE A 4 3.82 -5.92 -13.87
C ILE A 4 5.26 -5.75 -13.35
N GLY A 5 5.95 -4.70 -13.80
CA GLY A 5 7.33 -4.42 -13.42
C GLY A 5 7.53 -4.24 -11.92
N THR A 6 6.60 -3.61 -11.21
CA THR A 6 6.65 -3.40 -9.76
C THR A 6 5.84 -4.45 -8.97
N ASN A 7 5.12 -5.36 -9.63
CA ASN A 7 4.14 -6.21 -8.99
C ASN A 7 3.13 -5.37 -8.18
N ALA A 8 2.55 -4.35 -8.82
CA ALA A 8 1.75 -3.34 -8.14
C ALA A 8 0.59 -3.94 -7.34
N GLY A 9 0.37 -3.36 -6.18
CA GLY A 9 -0.81 -3.51 -5.34
C GLY A 9 -1.55 -2.18 -5.25
N GLY A 10 -2.46 -2.05 -4.29
CA GLY A 10 -3.22 -0.84 -4.01
C GLY A 10 -4.48 -1.14 -3.23
N ILE A 11 -5.42 -0.20 -3.19
CA ILE A 11 -6.62 -0.20 -2.33
C ILE A 11 -7.51 -1.46 -2.38
N LYS A 12 -7.36 -2.32 -3.39
CA LYS A 12 -8.17 -3.54 -3.56
C LYS A 12 -7.41 -4.85 -3.31
N VAL A 13 -6.18 -4.77 -2.80
CA VAL A 13 -5.33 -5.96 -2.56
C VAL A 13 -5.96 -6.92 -1.56
N ILE A 14 -6.65 -6.43 -0.55
CA ILE A 14 -7.36 -7.25 0.45
C ILE A 14 -8.33 -8.27 -0.21
N LYS A 15 -8.96 -7.90 -1.34
CA LYS A 15 -9.89 -8.77 -2.07
C LYS A 15 -9.22 -9.49 -3.24
N TYR A 16 -8.46 -8.78 -4.04
CA TYR A 16 -8.02 -9.26 -5.34
C TYR A 16 -6.53 -9.67 -5.38
N GLY A 17 -5.78 -9.38 -4.30
CA GLY A 17 -4.34 -9.62 -4.27
C GLY A 17 -3.55 -8.67 -5.17
N MET A 18 -2.27 -8.98 -5.33
CA MET A 18 -1.31 -8.20 -6.12
C MET A 18 -1.43 -8.51 -7.62
N THR A 19 -0.83 -7.68 -8.47
CA THR A 19 -0.75 -7.91 -9.94
C THR A 19 -0.33 -9.34 -10.28
N ARG A 20 0.64 -9.93 -9.55
CA ARG A 20 1.12 -11.31 -9.72
C ARG A 20 0.01 -12.35 -9.77
N ASN A 21 -1.04 -12.18 -8.98
CA ASN A 21 -2.16 -13.12 -8.88
C ASN A 21 -3.04 -13.15 -10.15
N TRP A 22 -2.90 -12.12 -10.99
CA TRP A 22 -3.72 -11.94 -12.19
C TRP A 22 -3.01 -12.33 -13.49
N ILE A 23 -1.69 -12.52 -13.46
CA ILE A 23 -0.90 -12.81 -14.65
C ILE A 23 -0.91 -14.32 -14.92
N LEU A 24 -1.56 -14.73 -16.00
CA LEU A 24 -1.62 -16.11 -16.46
C LEU A 24 -0.49 -16.46 -17.45
N GLY A 25 0.02 -15.49 -18.20
CA GLY A 25 1.11 -15.70 -19.13
C GLY A 25 1.81 -14.40 -19.47
N LEU A 26 3.08 -14.51 -19.88
CA LEU A 26 3.91 -13.38 -20.33
C LEU A 26 4.67 -13.75 -21.60
N THR A 27 4.78 -12.80 -22.53
CA THR A 27 5.84 -12.81 -23.53
C THR A 27 6.87 -11.76 -23.12
N VAL A 28 8.14 -12.16 -23.02
CA VAL A 28 9.24 -11.29 -22.58
C VAL A 28 10.41 -11.37 -23.54
N VAL A 29 11.10 -10.26 -23.72
CA VAL A 29 12.41 -10.19 -24.42
C VAL A 29 13.48 -9.98 -23.39
N THR A 30 14.41 -10.93 -23.25
CA THR A 30 15.49 -10.89 -22.27
C THR A 30 16.62 -9.95 -22.71
N GLY A 31 17.58 -9.66 -21.82
CA GLY A 31 18.80 -8.92 -22.17
C GLY A 31 19.72 -9.63 -23.14
N LYS A 32 19.50 -10.93 -23.41
CA LYS A 32 20.18 -11.70 -24.46
C LYS A 32 19.51 -11.57 -25.83
N GLY A 33 18.28 -11.03 -25.88
CA GLY A 33 17.45 -11.00 -27.08
C GLY A 33 16.54 -12.24 -27.25
N ASP A 34 16.55 -13.18 -26.31
CA ASP A 34 15.67 -14.34 -26.35
C ASP A 34 14.21 -13.91 -26.13
N ILE A 35 13.29 -14.44 -26.93
CA ILE A 35 11.85 -14.27 -26.75
C ILE A 35 11.29 -15.48 -26.01
N LEU A 36 10.78 -15.26 -24.81
CA LEU A 36 10.22 -16.30 -23.97
C LEU A 36 8.69 -16.15 -23.86
N HIS A 37 7.96 -17.24 -24.19
CA HIS A 37 6.52 -17.34 -24.01
C HIS A 37 6.23 -18.14 -22.76
N LEU A 38 6.01 -17.48 -21.64
CA LEU A 38 5.92 -18.06 -20.29
C LEU A 38 4.48 -18.41 -19.94
N ASN A 39 4.25 -19.66 -19.57
CA ASN A 39 2.99 -20.27 -19.12
C ASN A 39 1.82 -20.25 -20.13
N LYS A 40 1.80 -19.40 -21.13
CA LYS A 40 0.81 -19.36 -22.25
C LYS A 40 -0.65 -19.40 -21.80
N GLY A 41 -1.00 -18.76 -20.67
CA GLY A 41 -2.35 -18.65 -20.16
C GLY A 41 -2.89 -19.89 -19.41
N MET A 42 -2.10 -20.93 -19.19
CA MET A 42 -2.55 -22.11 -18.48
C MET A 42 -2.77 -21.83 -17.00
N ILE A 43 -3.90 -22.33 -16.45
CA ILE A 43 -4.19 -22.24 -15.01
C ILE A 43 -3.35 -23.26 -14.22
N LYS A 44 -3.18 -24.47 -14.75
CA LYS A 44 -2.37 -25.53 -14.14
C LYS A 44 -1.16 -25.81 -15.01
N ASN A 45 0.04 -25.56 -14.47
CA ASN A 45 1.30 -25.91 -15.11
C ASN A 45 2.36 -26.15 -14.04
N ALA A 46 2.65 -27.42 -13.76
CA ALA A 46 3.67 -27.85 -12.81
C ALA A 46 4.97 -28.33 -13.50
N THR A 47 5.24 -27.90 -14.73
CA THR A 47 6.36 -28.35 -15.52
C THR A 47 7.59 -27.47 -15.25
N GLY A 48 8.32 -27.75 -14.18
CA GLY A 48 9.53 -27.04 -13.79
C GLY A 48 9.27 -25.69 -13.10
N TYR A 49 10.29 -24.84 -13.02
CA TYR A 49 10.17 -23.52 -12.40
C TYR A 49 9.33 -22.57 -13.24
N ASP A 50 8.43 -21.86 -12.59
CA ASP A 50 7.60 -20.85 -13.24
C ASP A 50 8.38 -19.52 -13.37
N LEU A 51 9.11 -19.39 -14.47
CA LEU A 51 9.92 -18.20 -14.75
C LEU A 51 9.10 -16.91 -14.87
N ARG A 52 7.80 -17.01 -15.14
CA ARG A 52 6.89 -15.86 -15.19
C ARG A 52 7.01 -15.00 -13.94
N HIS A 53 7.10 -15.65 -12.76
CA HIS A 53 7.17 -14.97 -11.47
C HIS A 53 8.49 -14.24 -11.21
N LEU A 54 9.54 -14.50 -11.99
CA LEU A 54 10.80 -13.75 -11.91
C LEU A 54 10.70 -12.38 -12.60
N PHE A 55 9.90 -12.26 -13.66
CA PHE A 55 9.71 -11.01 -14.39
C PHE A 55 8.69 -10.07 -13.73
N ILE A 56 7.76 -10.60 -12.93
CA ILE A 56 6.78 -9.82 -12.18
C ILE A 56 7.42 -9.26 -10.91
N GLY A 57 7.58 -7.95 -10.86
CA GLY A 57 8.31 -7.26 -9.78
C GLY A 57 9.81 -7.10 -10.04
N ALA A 58 10.29 -7.46 -11.26
CA ALA A 58 11.69 -7.30 -11.64
C ALA A 58 12.06 -5.87 -12.05
N GLU A 59 11.14 -4.94 -12.06
CA GLU A 59 11.35 -3.54 -12.47
C GLU A 59 12.05 -3.39 -13.84
N GLY A 60 11.82 -4.35 -14.77
CA GLY A 60 12.45 -4.35 -16.08
C GLY A 60 13.94 -4.72 -16.11
N THR A 61 14.52 -5.17 -14.99
CA THR A 61 15.94 -5.49 -14.89
C THR A 61 16.33 -6.83 -15.53
N LEU A 62 15.35 -7.71 -15.79
CA LEU A 62 15.57 -9.02 -16.41
C LEU A 62 15.21 -9.05 -17.91
N GLY A 63 14.36 -8.13 -18.34
CA GLY A 63 13.87 -8.08 -19.71
C GLY A 63 12.66 -7.14 -19.86
N ILE A 64 12.13 -7.08 -21.08
CA ILE A 64 10.97 -6.25 -21.45
C ILE A 64 9.77 -7.16 -21.63
N VAL A 65 8.69 -6.90 -20.88
CA VAL A 65 7.40 -7.55 -21.07
C VAL A 65 6.71 -6.92 -22.27
N THR A 66 6.43 -7.70 -23.31
CA THR A 66 5.80 -7.27 -24.56
C THR A 66 4.33 -7.64 -24.63
N GLU A 67 3.96 -8.80 -24.04
CA GLU A 67 2.57 -9.28 -24.01
C GLU A 67 2.26 -9.86 -22.63
N VAL A 68 0.98 -9.76 -22.27
CA VAL A 68 0.46 -10.31 -21.02
C VAL A 68 -0.89 -10.99 -21.26
N GLN A 69 -1.07 -12.14 -20.63
CA GLN A 69 -2.36 -12.80 -20.51
C GLN A 69 -2.83 -12.67 -19.08
N VAL A 70 -3.98 -12.04 -18.87
CA VAL A 70 -4.52 -11.75 -17.54
C VAL A 70 -5.76 -12.59 -17.25
N LYS A 71 -5.91 -12.99 -16.00
CA LYS A 71 -7.16 -13.49 -15.47
C LYS A 71 -8.18 -12.35 -15.45
N LEU A 72 -9.44 -12.66 -15.69
CA LEU A 72 -10.55 -11.74 -15.55
C LEU A 72 -11.41 -12.13 -14.35
N GLU A 73 -12.02 -11.15 -13.74
CA GLU A 73 -12.97 -11.31 -12.65
C GLU A 73 -14.30 -10.65 -13.04
N ARG A 74 -15.35 -11.11 -12.40
CA ARG A 74 -16.67 -10.50 -12.55
C ARG A 74 -16.64 -9.09 -11.99
N GLN A 75 -17.30 -8.16 -12.69
CA GLN A 75 -17.47 -6.81 -12.16
C GLN A 75 -18.25 -6.85 -10.83
N PRO A 76 -17.73 -6.19 -9.78
CA PRO A 76 -18.43 -6.11 -8.50
C PRO A 76 -19.76 -5.37 -8.63
N LYS A 77 -20.72 -5.74 -7.78
CA LYS A 77 -22.07 -5.16 -7.81
C LYS A 77 -22.35 -4.43 -6.50
N ASN A 78 -22.99 -3.24 -6.64
CA ASN A 78 -23.47 -2.47 -5.48
C ASN A 78 -22.38 -2.28 -4.42
N LEU A 79 -21.25 -1.72 -4.82
CA LEU A 79 -20.18 -1.36 -3.89
C LEU A 79 -20.69 -0.30 -2.92
N THR A 80 -20.61 -0.61 -1.64
CA THR A 80 -20.98 0.26 -0.53
C THR A 80 -19.73 0.65 0.24
N VAL A 81 -19.61 1.92 0.58
CA VAL A 81 -18.47 2.48 1.33
C VAL A 81 -18.95 2.95 2.69
N MET A 82 -18.17 2.64 3.72
CA MET A 82 -18.32 3.24 5.04
C MET A 82 -17.05 4.02 5.39
N VAL A 83 -17.23 5.16 6.08
CA VAL A 83 -16.15 5.90 6.73
C VAL A 83 -16.47 6.01 8.20
N LEU A 84 -15.54 5.58 9.05
CA LEU A 84 -15.68 5.48 10.49
C LEU A 84 -14.65 6.36 11.19
N GLY A 85 -15.09 7.16 12.16
CA GLY A 85 -14.21 7.92 13.06
C GLY A 85 -13.74 7.03 14.22
N VAL A 86 -12.43 6.93 14.42
CA VAL A 86 -11.82 5.95 15.31
C VAL A 86 -10.98 6.66 16.38
N PRO A 87 -11.22 6.39 17.69
CA PRO A 87 -10.56 7.12 18.78
C PRO A 87 -9.09 6.76 19.00
N LYS A 88 -8.68 5.53 18.63
CA LYS A 88 -7.31 5.03 18.82
C LYS A 88 -6.91 4.16 17.65
N PHE A 89 -5.65 4.24 17.25
CA PHE A 89 -5.14 3.42 16.15
C PHE A 89 -5.40 1.91 16.34
N THR A 90 -5.23 1.40 17.56
CA THR A 90 -5.49 -0.01 17.89
C THR A 90 -6.92 -0.46 17.59
N ASN A 91 -7.90 0.46 17.66
CA ASN A 91 -9.29 0.13 17.36
C ASN A 91 -9.52 -0.12 15.86
N ILE A 92 -8.69 0.43 14.97
CA ILE A 92 -8.75 0.14 13.52
C ILE A 92 -8.61 -1.37 13.28
N MET A 93 -7.69 -2.03 13.99
CA MET A 93 -7.47 -3.47 13.84
C MET A 93 -8.63 -4.30 14.41
N GLN A 94 -9.28 -3.81 15.47
CA GLN A 94 -10.47 -4.44 16.03
C GLN A 94 -11.65 -4.34 15.06
N ILE A 95 -11.84 -3.17 14.45
CA ILE A 95 -12.85 -2.92 13.41
C ILE A 95 -12.58 -3.83 12.20
N LEU A 96 -11.33 -3.88 11.69
CA LEU A 96 -10.96 -4.77 10.59
C LEU A 96 -11.33 -6.22 10.91
N SER A 97 -10.95 -6.71 12.08
CA SER A 97 -11.26 -8.08 12.51
C SER A 97 -12.77 -8.33 12.61
N ALA A 98 -13.54 -7.39 13.16
CA ALA A 98 -14.99 -7.50 13.30
C ALA A 98 -15.66 -7.63 11.92
N PHE A 99 -15.31 -6.78 10.96
CA PHE A 99 -15.86 -6.84 9.60
C PHE A 99 -15.40 -8.10 8.85
N GLN A 100 -14.10 -8.41 8.84
CA GLN A 100 -13.56 -9.58 8.12
C GLN A 100 -14.11 -10.92 8.64
N SER A 101 -14.49 -11.00 9.90
CA SER A 101 -15.07 -12.24 10.48
C SER A 101 -16.45 -12.58 9.92
N LYS A 102 -17.16 -11.59 9.36
CA LYS A 102 -18.56 -11.73 8.92
C LYS A 102 -18.77 -11.34 7.45
N MET A 103 -17.84 -10.58 6.84
CA MET A 103 -18.01 -9.98 5.52
C MET A 103 -16.75 -10.06 4.67
N ASP A 104 -16.93 -10.16 3.35
CA ASP A 104 -15.87 -10.04 2.36
C ASP A 104 -15.63 -8.58 2.01
N LEU A 105 -14.59 -7.98 2.55
CA LEU A 105 -14.20 -6.60 2.23
C LEU A 105 -13.50 -6.51 0.88
N THR A 106 -13.81 -5.48 0.10
CA THR A 106 -13.12 -5.15 -1.15
C THR A 106 -12.01 -4.12 -0.95
N ALA A 107 -12.09 -3.33 0.13
CA ALA A 107 -11.03 -2.43 0.59
C ALA A 107 -11.13 -2.22 2.09
N PHE A 108 -10.00 -1.94 2.74
CA PHE A 108 -9.93 -1.45 4.11
C PHE A 108 -8.71 -0.55 4.26
N GLU A 109 -9.00 0.74 4.37
CA GLU A 109 -8.02 1.83 4.39
C GLU A 109 -8.05 2.55 5.72
N PHE A 110 -6.94 3.20 6.08
CA PHE A 110 -6.93 4.15 7.17
C PHE A 110 -6.25 5.45 6.78
N PHE A 111 -6.55 6.52 7.50
CA PHE A 111 -5.87 7.80 7.45
C PHE A 111 -6.09 8.56 8.76
N ASP A 112 -5.16 9.47 9.07
CA ASP A 112 -5.19 10.27 10.29
C ASP A 112 -5.95 11.60 10.10
N ASP A 113 -6.12 12.34 11.19
CA ASP A 113 -6.75 13.67 11.20
C ASP A 113 -5.93 14.69 10.40
N VAL A 114 -4.60 14.58 10.39
CA VAL A 114 -3.72 15.46 9.58
C VAL A 114 -4.06 15.34 8.10
N ALA A 115 -4.30 14.12 7.61
CA ALA A 115 -4.73 13.89 6.23
C ALA A 115 -6.09 14.55 5.95
N VAL A 116 -7.05 14.36 6.86
CA VAL A 116 -8.41 14.94 6.72
C VAL A 116 -8.37 16.47 6.73
N ASP A 117 -7.65 17.08 7.66
CA ASP A 117 -7.51 18.53 7.74
C ASP A 117 -6.93 19.13 6.46
N LYS A 118 -5.89 18.51 5.89
CA LYS A 118 -5.32 18.95 4.61
C LYS A 118 -6.31 18.84 3.47
N LEU A 119 -7.09 17.76 3.41
CA LEU A 119 -8.12 17.56 2.40
C LEU A 119 -9.23 18.59 2.52
N LEU A 120 -9.77 18.82 3.72
CA LEU A 120 -10.84 19.79 3.96
C LEU A 120 -10.41 21.19 3.60
N ALA A 121 -9.15 21.57 3.87
CA ALA A 121 -8.59 22.87 3.52
C ALA A 121 -8.56 23.14 2.00
N THR A 122 -8.63 22.09 1.15
CA THR A 122 -8.72 22.26 -0.32
C THR A 122 -10.11 22.71 -0.78
N GLY A 123 -11.15 22.48 0.00
CA GLY A 123 -12.55 22.69 -0.37
C GLY A 123 -13.10 21.68 -1.40
N HIS A 124 -12.33 20.65 -1.77
CA HIS A 124 -12.74 19.64 -2.77
C HIS A 124 -13.46 18.44 -2.16
N VAL A 125 -13.37 18.27 -0.87
CA VAL A 125 -14.06 17.21 -0.11
C VAL A 125 -14.85 17.81 1.04
N GLN A 126 -15.87 17.10 1.48
CA GLN A 126 -16.67 17.46 2.65
C GLN A 126 -16.34 16.55 3.82
N LYS A 127 -16.48 17.08 5.04
CA LYS A 127 -16.35 16.27 6.25
C LYS A 127 -17.40 15.15 6.23
N PRO A 128 -17.04 13.89 6.51
CA PRO A 128 -17.97 12.78 6.37
C PRO A 128 -19.06 12.78 7.44
N PHE A 129 -18.79 13.31 8.64
CA PHE A 129 -19.68 13.48 9.79
C PHE A 129 -19.14 14.60 10.71
N GLU A 130 -19.93 15.07 11.67
CA GLU A 130 -19.60 16.22 12.51
C GLU A 130 -18.52 15.92 13.58
N THR A 131 -18.48 14.69 14.09
CA THR A 131 -17.57 14.27 15.14
C THR A 131 -16.11 14.30 14.67
N ASP A 132 -15.22 14.92 15.45
CA ASP A 132 -13.78 14.86 15.21
C ASP A 132 -13.22 13.54 15.70
N ALA A 133 -12.33 12.95 14.92
CA ALA A 133 -11.65 11.71 15.26
C ALA A 133 -10.16 11.78 14.88
N PRO A 134 -9.25 11.25 15.72
CA PRO A 134 -7.82 11.25 15.39
C PRO A 134 -7.45 10.30 14.25
N PHE A 135 -8.30 9.30 14.00
CA PHE A 135 -8.11 8.34 12.91
C PHE A 135 -9.44 8.07 12.21
N TYR A 136 -9.33 7.67 10.97
CA TYR A 136 -10.46 7.28 10.13
C TYR A 136 -10.18 5.92 9.50
N ALA A 137 -11.19 5.05 9.47
CA ALA A 137 -11.19 3.84 8.69
C ALA A 137 -12.20 3.98 7.54
N LEU A 138 -11.77 3.69 6.31
CA LEU A 138 -12.63 3.58 5.15
C LEU A 138 -12.67 2.12 4.74
N LEU A 139 -13.85 1.55 4.64
CA LEU A 139 -14.03 0.19 4.18
C LEU A 139 -15.06 0.12 3.05
N GLU A 140 -14.87 -0.86 2.18
CA GLU A 140 -15.78 -1.11 1.05
C GLU A 140 -16.10 -2.60 0.95
N PHE A 141 -17.33 -2.89 0.59
CA PHE A 141 -17.83 -4.25 0.37
C PHE A 141 -18.89 -4.29 -0.72
N GLU A 142 -19.13 -5.47 -1.31
CA GLU A 142 -20.25 -5.70 -2.21
C GLU A 142 -21.53 -5.95 -1.40
N ALA A 143 -22.61 -5.22 -1.73
CA ALA A 143 -23.93 -5.40 -1.14
C ALA A 143 -24.98 -5.75 -2.21
N PRO A 144 -24.91 -6.95 -2.83
CA PRO A 144 -25.83 -7.34 -3.89
C PRO A 144 -27.28 -7.54 -3.41
N TYR A 145 -27.52 -7.67 -2.10
CA TYR A 145 -28.83 -7.78 -1.47
C TYR A 145 -28.83 -7.19 -0.05
N GLU A 146 -30.01 -6.80 0.40
CA GLU A 146 -30.24 -6.03 1.62
C GLU A 146 -29.68 -6.63 2.92
N PRO A 147 -29.73 -7.95 3.18
CA PRO A 147 -29.16 -8.53 4.41
C PRO A 147 -27.66 -8.25 4.63
N ILE A 148 -26.90 -7.94 3.58
CA ILE A 148 -25.48 -7.56 3.73
C ILE A 148 -25.36 -6.16 4.33
N MET A 149 -26.27 -5.24 3.95
CA MET A 149 -26.35 -3.91 4.54
C MET A 149 -26.72 -3.97 6.02
N ASP A 150 -27.71 -4.79 6.37
CA ASP A 150 -28.13 -5.00 7.76
C ASP A 150 -26.98 -5.58 8.60
N MET A 151 -26.23 -6.54 8.05
CA MET A 151 -25.05 -7.11 8.69
C MET A 151 -23.96 -6.04 8.92
N ALA A 152 -23.68 -5.19 7.92
CA ALA A 152 -22.71 -4.12 8.05
C ALA A 152 -23.11 -3.12 9.14
N MET A 153 -24.40 -2.75 9.20
CA MET A 153 -24.93 -1.88 10.24
C MET A 153 -24.83 -2.51 11.63
N GLN A 154 -25.12 -3.81 11.77
CA GLN A 154 -25.01 -4.50 13.05
C GLN A 154 -23.56 -4.52 13.53
N ILE A 155 -22.59 -4.78 12.64
CA ILE A 155 -21.15 -4.74 12.99
C ILE A 155 -20.74 -3.32 13.42
N PHE A 156 -21.22 -2.30 12.72
CA PHE A 156 -20.99 -0.91 13.07
C PHE A 156 -21.53 -0.57 14.47
N GLU A 157 -22.77 -0.95 14.77
CA GLU A 157 -23.38 -0.76 16.10
C GLU A 157 -22.60 -1.50 17.19
N ASP A 158 -22.17 -2.74 16.93
CA ASP A 158 -21.33 -3.52 17.84
C ASP A 158 -20.02 -2.76 18.12
N CYS A 159 -19.34 -2.25 17.09
CA CYS A 159 -18.11 -1.47 17.21
C CYS A 159 -18.30 -0.15 17.97
N MET A 160 -19.44 0.52 17.80
CA MET A 160 -19.78 1.72 18.57
C MET A 160 -20.00 1.39 20.05
N SER A 161 -20.72 0.30 20.34
CA SER A 161 -20.99 -0.12 21.73
C SER A 161 -19.72 -0.51 22.50
N GLU A 162 -18.72 -1.06 21.79
CA GLU A 162 -17.39 -1.37 22.33
C GLU A 162 -16.47 -0.12 22.43
N GLY A 163 -16.93 1.04 21.95
CA GLY A 163 -16.15 2.28 21.95
C GLY A 163 -14.99 2.28 20.95
N TRP A 164 -15.03 1.43 19.94
CA TRP A 164 -14.01 1.40 18.87
C TRP A 164 -14.29 2.43 17.78
N VAL A 165 -15.53 2.85 17.64
CA VAL A 165 -16.00 3.85 16.68
C VAL A 165 -16.69 4.98 17.41
N LEU A 166 -16.39 6.23 17.03
CA LEU A 166 -17.02 7.45 17.58
C LEU A 166 -18.25 7.88 16.79
N ASP A 167 -18.16 7.74 15.46
CA ASP A 167 -19.19 8.16 14.50
C ASP A 167 -18.91 7.47 13.17
N GLY A 168 -19.88 7.49 12.25
CA GLY A 168 -19.66 6.90 10.93
C GLY A 168 -20.76 7.22 9.93
N VAL A 169 -20.42 7.06 8.67
CA VAL A 169 -21.35 7.23 7.54
C VAL A 169 -21.23 6.04 6.59
N MET A 170 -22.37 5.63 6.05
CA MET A 170 -22.46 4.61 5.00
C MET A 170 -23.10 5.20 3.75
N SER A 171 -22.50 4.96 2.59
CA SER A 171 -23.02 5.46 1.33
C SER A 171 -24.35 4.83 0.96
N GLN A 172 -25.28 5.67 0.49
CA GLN A 172 -26.62 5.29 0.04
C GLN A 172 -26.77 5.30 -1.48
N SER A 173 -25.70 5.68 -2.19
CA SER A 173 -25.63 5.72 -3.66
C SER A 173 -24.21 5.58 -4.16
N ILE A 174 -24.06 5.23 -5.44
CA ILE A 174 -22.74 5.17 -6.10
C ILE A 174 -22.03 6.54 -6.05
N HIS A 175 -22.77 7.63 -6.23
CA HIS A 175 -22.20 8.96 -6.14
C HIS A 175 -21.66 9.25 -4.75
N GLN A 176 -22.41 8.94 -3.70
CA GLN A 176 -21.97 9.13 -2.33
C GLN A 176 -20.75 8.24 -1.98
N ALA A 177 -20.72 7.01 -2.49
CA ALA A 177 -19.54 6.15 -2.35
C ALA A 177 -18.28 6.77 -2.99
N GLN A 178 -18.43 7.36 -4.19
CA GLN A 178 -17.35 8.08 -4.86
C GLN A 178 -16.88 9.31 -4.08
N GLU A 179 -17.80 10.08 -3.49
CA GLU A 179 -17.44 11.23 -2.66
C GLU A 179 -16.67 10.79 -1.40
N LEU A 180 -17.09 9.70 -0.74
CA LEU A 180 -16.36 9.16 0.40
C LEU A 180 -14.97 8.66 0.04
N TRP A 181 -14.81 8.03 -1.15
CA TRP A 181 -13.50 7.60 -1.63
C TRP A 181 -12.52 8.75 -1.84
N LYS A 182 -12.96 9.94 -2.17
CA LYS A 182 -12.08 11.12 -2.31
C LYS A 182 -11.32 11.44 -1.03
N LEU A 183 -11.91 11.14 0.14
CA LEU A 183 -11.23 11.29 1.45
C LEU A 183 -9.94 10.46 1.54
N ARG A 184 -9.82 9.40 0.78
CA ARG A 184 -8.63 8.55 0.75
C ARG A 184 -7.76 8.78 -0.50
N GLU A 185 -8.39 8.81 -1.66
CA GLU A 185 -7.67 8.86 -2.95
C GLU A 185 -6.93 10.18 -3.16
N TYR A 186 -7.46 11.29 -2.67
CA TYR A 186 -6.87 12.62 -2.87
C TYR A 186 -5.77 12.97 -1.87
N ILE A 187 -5.51 12.15 -0.84
CA ILE A 187 -4.50 12.44 0.18
C ILE A 187 -3.12 12.67 -0.46
N SER A 188 -2.64 11.74 -1.28
CA SER A 188 -1.31 11.82 -1.89
C SER A 188 -1.10 13.06 -2.76
N GLU A 189 -2.12 13.48 -3.51
CA GLU A 189 -2.10 14.69 -4.32
C GLU A 189 -2.11 15.93 -3.43
N THR A 190 -3.03 15.97 -2.47
CA THR A 190 -3.19 17.09 -1.54
C THR A 190 -1.92 17.37 -0.74
N ILE A 191 -1.28 16.34 -0.19
CA ILE A 191 -0.05 16.55 0.59
C ILE A 191 1.17 16.83 -0.29
N SER A 192 1.12 16.62 -1.60
CA SER A 192 2.25 16.82 -2.51
C SER A 192 2.78 18.27 -2.51
N VAL A 193 1.90 19.26 -2.31
CA VAL A 193 2.27 20.68 -2.22
C VAL A 193 3.14 20.99 -0.99
N PHE A 194 3.09 20.17 0.04
CA PHE A 194 3.88 20.30 1.26
C PHE A 194 5.25 19.60 1.17
N THR A 195 5.67 19.16 -0.02
CA THR A 195 6.95 18.51 -0.26
C THR A 195 7.22 17.35 0.72
N PRO A 196 6.37 16.31 0.77
CA PRO A 196 6.51 15.24 1.76
C PRO A 196 7.73 14.36 1.51
N TYR A 197 8.39 13.94 2.60
CA TYR A 197 9.30 12.80 2.57
C TYR A 197 8.48 11.51 2.79
N LYS A 198 8.44 10.66 1.76
CA LYS A 198 7.51 9.53 1.70
C LYS A 198 8.22 8.20 1.97
N ASN A 199 7.66 7.41 2.89
CA ASN A 199 7.98 6.00 3.08
C ASN A 199 6.76 5.15 2.75
N ASP A 200 6.93 4.18 1.87
CA ASP A 200 5.98 3.15 1.48
C ASP A 200 6.50 1.84 2.03
N ILE A 201 5.97 1.41 3.16
CA ILE A 201 6.49 0.32 3.98
C ILE A 201 5.39 -0.68 4.30
N SER A 202 5.76 -1.93 4.59
CA SER A 202 4.79 -2.92 5.02
C SER A 202 5.33 -3.83 6.12
N VAL A 203 4.44 -4.25 7.01
CA VAL A 203 4.70 -5.24 8.04
C VAL A 203 3.54 -6.24 8.11
N LEU A 204 3.72 -7.34 8.82
CA LEU A 204 2.60 -8.25 9.10
C LEU A 204 1.46 -7.48 9.77
N ILE A 205 0.23 -7.70 9.30
CA ILE A 205 -0.98 -6.99 9.78
C ILE A 205 -1.09 -7.05 11.32
N SER A 206 -0.82 -8.20 11.91
CA SER A 206 -0.85 -8.40 13.38
C SER A 206 0.19 -7.57 14.15
N ARG A 207 1.22 -7.05 13.47
CA ARG A 207 2.30 -6.27 14.08
C ARG A 207 2.17 -4.76 13.82
N VAL A 208 1.19 -4.36 13.02
CA VAL A 208 1.00 -2.95 12.64
C VAL A 208 0.84 -1.99 13.83
N PRO A 209 0.04 -2.30 14.87
CA PRO A 209 -0.11 -1.37 16.01
C PRO A 209 1.19 -1.10 16.77
N GLU A 210 1.97 -2.14 17.03
CA GLU A 210 3.27 -2.02 17.70
C GLU A 210 4.28 -1.30 16.82
N PHE A 211 4.29 -1.61 15.53
CA PHE A 211 5.16 -0.98 14.55
C PHE A 211 4.92 0.53 14.44
N ILE A 212 3.66 0.96 14.31
CA ILE A 212 3.33 2.39 14.24
C ILE A 212 3.74 3.10 15.54
N ALA A 213 3.50 2.50 16.71
CA ALA A 213 3.91 3.09 17.98
C ALA A 213 5.44 3.29 18.06
N ASP A 214 6.22 2.32 17.60
CA ASP A 214 7.68 2.44 17.54
C ASP A 214 8.13 3.55 16.55
N ILE A 215 7.48 3.64 15.38
CA ILE A 215 7.79 4.69 14.39
C ILE A 215 7.39 6.08 14.91
N ASP A 216 6.22 6.22 15.52
CA ASP A 216 5.76 7.49 16.10
C ASP A 216 6.71 7.98 17.19
N ALA A 217 7.25 7.08 18.02
CA ALA A 217 8.26 7.42 19.01
C ALA A 217 9.55 7.97 18.35
N ILE A 218 10.03 7.33 17.26
CA ILE A 218 11.20 7.79 16.50
C ILE A 218 10.93 9.16 15.87
N VAL A 219 9.78 9.31 15.23
CA VAL A 219 9.42 10.54 14.52
C VAL A 219 9.23 11.69 15.50
N SER A 220 8.49 11.49 16.60
CA SER A 220 8.27 12.53 17.63
C SER A 220 9.58 12.97 18.30
N GLN A 221 10.51 12.06 18.51
CA GLN A 221 11.82 12.39 19.09
C GLN A 221 12.70 13.21 18.13
N ASN A 222 12.66 12.90 16.83
CA ASN A 222 13.58 13.48 15.85
C ASN A 222 12.97 14.66 15.08
N TYR A 223 11.64 14.77 15.02
CA TYR A 223 10.89 15.78 14.29
C TYR A 223 9.79 16.41 15.16
N PRO A 224 10.10 16.98 16.33
CA PRO A 224 9.08 17.49 17.26
C PRO A 224 8.18 18.58 16.64
N ASP A 225 8.70 19.29 15.63
CA ASP A 225 8.02 20.41 14.97
C ASP A 225 7.50 20.06 13.57
N PHE A 226 7.62 18.80 13.13
CA PHE A 226 7.17 18.40 11.79
C PHE A 226 5.78 17.76 11.86
N GLN A 227 4.96 18.08 10.87
CA GLN A 227 3.69 17.36 10.71
C GLN A 227 3.95 16.01 10.05
N VAL A 228 3.34 14.99 10.60
CA VAL A 228 3.35 13.62 10.06
C VAL A 228 1.95 13.32 9.59
N CYS A 229 1.84 12.74 8.40
CA CYS A 229 0.59 12.32 7.81
C CYS A 229 0.65 10.82 7.55
N TRP A 230 -0.18 10.06 8.27
CA TRP A 230 -0.31 8.63 8.10
C TRP A 230 -1.55 8.26 7.31
N PHE A 231 -1.38 7.40 6.35
CA PHE A 231 -2.47 6.68 5.68
C PHE A 231 -1.96 5.36 5.13
N GLY A 232 -2.85 4.47 4.70
CA GLY A 232 -2.41 3.22 4.10
C GLY A 232 -3.50 2.20 3.88
N HIS A 233 -3.09 1.12 3.21
CA HIS A 233 -3.87 -0.08 2.94
C HIS A 233 -3.76 -1.01 4.14
N ILE A 234 -4.43 -0.64 5.25
CA ILE A 234 -4.25 -1.34 6.52
C ILE A 234 -4.71 -2.80 6.47
N GLY A 235 -5.60 -3.12 5.52
CA GLY A 235 -6.10 -4.47 5.30
C GLY A 235 -5.04 -5.47 4.82
N ASP A 236 -3.89 -4.98 4.30
CA ASP A 236 -2.76 -5.80 3.83
C ASP A 236 -1.43 -5.45 4.51
N GLY A 237 -1.45 -4.51 5.46
CA GLY A 237 -0.28 -4.11 6.26
C GLY A 237 0.63 -3.08 5.58
N ASN A 238 0.20 -2.47 4.49
CA ASN A 238 0.92 -1.39 3.82
C ASN A 238 0.61 -0.03 4.46
N LEU A 239 1.66 0.70 4.79
CA LEU A 239 1.65 1.96 5.51
C LEU A 239 2.40 3.03 4.75
N HIS A 240 1.80 4.21 4.61
CA HIS A 240 2.43 5.39 4.02
C HIS A 240 2.74 6.40 5.12
N LEU A 241 4.00 6.47 5.52
CA LEU A 241 4.53 7.47 6.43
C LEU A 241 4.99 8.68 5.60
N ASN A 242 4.36 9.83 5.81
CA ASN A 242 4.71 11.06 5.11
C ASN A 242 5.08 12.14 6.12
N ILE A 243 6.35 12.56 6.10
CA ILE A 243 6.83 13.68 6.88
C ILE A 243 6.66 14.94 6.02
N LEU A 244 5.90 15.92 6.47
CA LEU A 244 5.63 17.13 5.71
C LEU A 244 6.72 18.18 6.00
N LYS A 245 7.21 18.84 4.93
CA LYS A 245 8.28 19.83 5.06
C LYS A 245 7.75 21.08 5.79
N PRO A 246 8.36 21.50 6.90
CA PRO A 246 8.00 22.75 7.55
C PRO A 246 8.44 23.97 6.69
N GLU A 247 7.74 25.09 6.84
CA GLU A 247 7.97 26.28 6.01
C GLU A 247 9.37 26.90 6.19
N ASN A 248 9.93 26.81 7.39
CA ASN A 248 11.21 27.41 7.77
C ASN A 248 12.45 26.65 7.27
N LEU A 249 12.30 25.49 6.61
CA LEU A 249 13.41 24.74 6.04
C LEU A 249 13.41 24.81 4.50
N SER A 250 14.60 24.88 3.93
CA SER A 250 14.77 24.60 2.50
C SER A 250 14.47 23.11 2.20
N LYS A 251 14.25 22.79 0.94
CA LYS A 251 14.00 21.41 0.51
C LYS A 251 15.19 20.50 0.83
N ASP A 252 16.40 20.96 0.56
CA ASP A 252 17.62 20.17 0.74
C ASP A 252 17.89 19.89 2.22
N GLU A 253 17.83 20.90 3.09
CA GLU A 253 17.95 20.73 4.54
C GLU A 253 16.91 19.76 5.11
N PHE A 254 15.67 19.86 4.62
CA PHE A 254 14.60 18.95 5.03
C PHE A 254 14.89 17.50 4.63
N PHE A 255 15.31 17.27 3.37
CA PHE A 255 15.61 15.93 2.89
C PHE A 255 16.84 15.33 3.58
N GLU A 256 17.89 16.12 3.84
CA GLU A 256 19.05 15.66 4.63
C GLU A 256 18.64 15.21 6.04
N LYS A 257 17.83 16.00 6.75
CA LYS A 257 17.29 15.60 8.06
C LYS A 257 16.48 14.30 7.97
N CYS A 258 15.61 14.18 6.97
CA CYS A 258 14.80 12.98 6.79
C CYS A 258 15.64 11.73 6.47
N GLN A 259 16.71 11.86 5.70
CA GLN A 259 17.63 10.76 5.40
C GLN A 259 18.32 10.19 6.66
N VAL A 260 18.70 11.07 7.60
CA VAL A 260 19.30 10.62 8.88
C VAL A 260 18.32 9.77 9.67
N VAL A 261 17.08 10.23 9.81
CA VAL A 261 16.05 9.52 10.59
C VAL A 261 15.51 8.29 9.86
N ASN A 262 15.53 8.31 8.53
CA ASN A 262 15.07 7.20 7.70
C ASN A 262 15.83 5.89 8.00
N LYS A 263 17.07 5.99 8.45
CA LYS A 263 17.83 4.83 8.94
C LYS A 263 17.11 4.14 10.11
N TYR A 264 16.67 4.90 11.11
CA TYR A 264 15.97 4.33 12.27
C TYR A 264 14.59 3.75 11.87
N VAL A 265 13.92 4.39 10.90
CA VAL A 265 12.68 3.85 10.34
C VAL A 265 12.95 2.49 9.69
N PHE A 266 13.99 2.36 8.88
CA PHE A 266 14.32 1.09 8.20
C PHE A 266 14.88 0.03 9.16
N GLU A 267 15.63 0.40 10.19
CA GLU A 267 16.02 -0.52 11.26
C GLU A 267 14.78 -1.08 11.98
N THR A 268 13.76 -0.24 12.18
CA THR A 268 12.48 -0.70 12.76
C THR A 268 11.73 -1.61 11.78
N VAL A 269 11.68 -1.29 10.48
CA VAL A 269 11.12 -2.19 9.46
C VAL A 269 11.81 -3.56 9.51
N GLN A 270 13.14 -3.60 9.57
CA GLN A 270 13.90 -4.84 9.69
C GLN A 270 13.58 -5.61 10.98
N LYS A 271 13.51 -4.93 12.13
CA LYS A 271 13.11 -5.52 13.44
C LYS A 271 11.78 -6.25 13.35
N TYR A 272 10.83 -5.71 12.56
CA TYR A 272 9.51 -6.31 12.36
C TYR A 272 9.43 -7.29 11.18
N ASN A 273 10.56 -7.63 10.54
CA ASN A 273 10.65 -8.43 9.31
C ASN A 273 9.77 -7.87 8.18
N GLY A 274 9.70 -6.53 8.10
CA GLY A 274 8.89 -5.82 7.13
C GLY A 274 9.61 -5.57 5.81
N SER A 275 8.94 -4.80 4.94
CA SER A 275 9.50 -4.36 3.67
C SER A 275 9.63 -2.83 3.63
N ILE A 276 10.78 -2.36 3.15
CA ILE A 276 11.03 -0.92 2.90
C ILE A 276 10.34 -0.41 1.64
N SER A 277 9.71 -1.31 0.88
CA SER A 277 8.94 -0.98 -0.31
C SER A 277 7.77 -1.95 -0.47
N ALA A 278 6.57 -1.50 -0.09
CA ALA A 278 5.38 -2.32 -0.15
C ALA A 278 4.89 -2.50 -1.61
N GLU A 279 4.77 -1.40 -2.37
CA GLU A 279 4.19 -1.43 -3.72
C GLU A 279 4.96 -0.64 -4.77
N HIS A 280 5.79 0.36 -4.39
CA HIS A 280 6.46 1.25 -5.35
C HIS A 280 7.71 0.65 -6.02
N GLY A 281 8.20 -0.49 -5.54
CA GLY A 281 9.48 -1.06 -5.94
C GLY A 281 10.69 -0.37 -5.29
N VAL A 282 11.87 -0.87 -5.60
CA VAL A 282 13.15 -0.40 -5.03
C VAL A 282 13.72 0.77 -5.84
N GLY A 283 13.69 0.66 -7.15
CA GLY A 283 14.22 1.68 -8.07
C GLY A 283 15.68 2.03 -7.79
N MET A 284 15.98 3.33 -7.86
CA MET A 284 17.30 3.89 -7.47
C MET A 284 17.30 4.39 -6.03
N THR A 285 16.19 4.90 -5.54
CA THR A 285 16.11 5.62 -4.26
C THR A 285 16.20 4.71 -3.05
N LYS A 286 15.64 3.50 -3.15
CA LYS A 286 15.66 2.51 -2.07
C LYS A 286 16.79 1.47 -2.21
N LYS A 287 17.50 1.48 -3.34
CA LYS A 287 18.64 0.56 -3.60
C LYS A 287 19.69 0.53 -2.47
N PRO A 288 20.14 1.66 -1.89
CA PRO A 288 21.11 1.64 -0.80
C PRO A 288 20.60 0.98 0.49
N TYR A 289 19.31 0.72 0.58
CA TYR A 289 18.63 0.20 1.77
C TYR A 289 18.06 -1.20 1.58
N LEU A 290 18.38 -1.85 0.47
CA LEU A 290 17.82 -3.16 0.11
C LEU A 290 18.04 -4.23 1.21
N ASN A 291 19.19 -4.17 1.88
CA ASN A 291 19.59 -5.08 2.94
C ASN A 291 18.73 -4.99 4.23
N TYR A 292 17.92 -3.95 4.39
CA TYR A 292 16.94 -3.89 5.48
C TYR A 292 15.73 -4.83 5.28
N THR A 293 15.53 -5.28 4.04
CA THR A 293 14.45 -6.24 3.71
C THR A 293 15.00 -7.59 3.25
N ARG A 294 16.12 -7.59 2.50
CA ARG A 294 16.70 -8.79 1.91
C ARG A 294 18.10 -9.03 2.49
N PRO A 295 18.39 -10.21 3.05
CA PRO A 295 19.74 -10.54 3.49
C PRO A 295 20.72 -10.63 2.29
N ASP A 296 22.00 -10.46 2.56
CA ASP A 296 23.03 -10.39 1.53
C ASP A 296 23.06 -11.66 0.64
N GLU A 297 22.82 -12.82 1.21
CA GLU A 297 22.73 -14.08 0.48
C GLU A 297 21.58 -14.08 -0.55
N GLU A 298 20.41 -13.49 -0.18
CA GLU A 298 19.30 -13.37 -1.12
C GLU A 298 19.64 -12.36 -2.23
N ILE A 299 20.30 -11.26 -1.90
CA ILE A 299 20.74 -10.25 -2.87
C ILE A 299 21.71 -10.87 -3.88
N ASP A 300 22.61 -11.75 -3.44
CA ASP A 300 23.54 -12.46 -4.33
C ASP A 300 22.81 -13.39 -5.31
N TYR A 301 21.75 -14.09 -4.86
CA TYR A 301 20.90 -14.86 -5.77
C TYR A 301 20.15 -13.97 -6.76
N LEU A 302 19.66 -12.82 -6.35
CA LEU A 302 19.00 -11.87 -7.26
C LEU A 302 19.97 -11.37 -8.34
N ARG A 303 21.24 -11.06 -7.99
CA ARG A 303 22.30 -10.70 -8.94
C ARG A 303 22.61 -11.84 -9.91
N ALA A 304 22.71 -13.08 -9.40
CA ALA A 304 22.95 -14.25 -10.23
C ALA A 304 21.81 -14.48 -11.24
N ILE A 305 20.54 -14.32 -10.82
CA ILE A 305 19.37 -14.40 -11.70
C ILE A 305 19.46 -13.32 -12.78
N LYS A 306 19.82 -12.09 -12.44
CA LYS A 306 20.02 -11.02 -13.43
C LYS A 306 21.06 -11.41 -14.47
N GLN A 307 22.19 -11.97 -14.07
CA GLN A 307 23.24 -12.43 -14.99
C GLN A 307 22.76 -13.53 -15.96
N VAL A 308 21.83 -14.36 -15.55
CA VAL A 308 21.21 -15.37 -16.43
C VAL A 308 20.44 -14.73 -17.59
N PHE A 309 19.65 -13.69 -17.30
CA PHE A 309 18.77 -13.06 -18.29
C PHE A 309 19.39 -11.85 -18.99
N ASP A 310 20.29 -11.13 -18.33
CA ASP A 310 20.92 -9.91 -18.82
C ASP A 310 22.43 -9.88 -18.50
N PRO A 311 23.24 -10.75 -19.11
CA PRO A 311 24.68 -10.85 -18.83
C PRO A 311 25.47 -9.58 -19.24
N ASN A 312 24.93 -8.78 -20.16
CA ASN A 312 25.54 -7.53 -20.61
C ASN A 312 25.12 -6.31 -19.80
N GLY A 313 24.22 -6.47 -18.81
CA GLY A 313 23.75 -5.40 -17.95
C GLY A 313 23.08 -4.25 -18.69
N ILE A 314 22.33 -4.53 -19.78
CA ILE A 314 21.67 -3.50 -20.60
C ILE A 314 20.27 -3.15 -20.14
N MET A 315 19.62 -4.06 -19.35
CA MET A 315 18.23 -3.91 -18.90
C MET A 315 18.14 -3.06 -17.65
N ASN A 316 17.40 -1.95 -17.74
CA ASN A 316 17.07 -1.00 -16.67
C ASN A 316 18.21 -0.79 -15.64
N ARG A 317 19.35 -0.30 -16.12
CA ARG A 317 20.60 -0.17 -15.35
C ARG A 317 20.43 0.64 -14.07
N GLY A 318 21.14 0.22 -13.00
CA GLY A 318 21.21 0.93 -11.74
C GLY A 318 19.93 0.87 -10.89
N LYS A 319 19.00 -0.03 -11.23
CA LYS A 319 17.78 -0.29 -10.45
C LYS A 319 17.96 -1.56 -9.62
N ILE A 320 17.35 -1.58 -8.44
CA ILE A 320 17.34 -2.66 -7.43
C ILE A 320 18.76 -2.87 -6.84
N PHE A 321 19.76 -3.18 -7.64
CA PHE A 321 21.17 -3.36 -7.27
C PHE A 321 22.10 -2.92 -8.40
N ASP A 322 23.40 -2.82 -8.12
CA ASP A 322 24.47 -2.52 -9.09
C ASP A 322 24.94 -3.79 -9.82
#